data_8d996c200b2294dc1da6e9d4936da084
#
_entry.id   8d996c200b2294dc1da6e9d4936da084
#
_cell.length_a   1.000
_cell.length_b   1.000
_cell.length_c   1.000
_cell.angle_alpha   90.00
_cell.angle_beta   90.00
_cell.angle_gamma   90.00
#
_symmetry.space_group_name_H-M   'P 1'
#
loop_
_entity.id
_entity.type
_entity.pdbx_description
1 polymer ?
#
loop_
_entity_poly.entity_id
_entity_poly.type
_entity_poly.pdbx_seq_one_letter_code
_entity_poly.pdbx_strand_id
1 'polypeptide(L)'
;MHKNVFRKVSTALMAAALAVNCTAISPIFTSAADAVKYEFEDAVITGDIKVEKDSSASGGSSLKMTESGSITLKFSVENTGTYNLIIYAGGIGGSKQQNMSLNGTSLGSLNIPESTGYEAITVQGVKLTKGENTLVISKSWGWTNFDYLQVEEAVLPEIKAKDTTPVDKLATKETKSLMSYLASVYGKNIISGQQEIYQYGPHGLEYEFEYLNDLTGHYPAIRGFDYGNFCCPAFGSDDGSTGRVIDWVKTRNGIATASFHINVPKDMKSYNIGDRIDWAQTTYSVKKDDGTEATNFVTSNAYKEGTKEYEYYRQALKTLAGEFKKLEAEGVPLIWRPLHEAEGGGGENQSWFWWGKEGSAVYKQLWIYTYETLTNDFGCHNLIWEWNSYNFDSSANWYPGDEYVDIIGYDKYNCTEYLQENNWKPSLVHNTSSIASTFYGIMQRYNGTKMVSMAENDSFSTVQNLQEDKAGWLYFCTWYDGGSDNINFLTNPTFNTKEDTIAMYQSDYCITLDELPADLYSKEGGETEQIVYGDANCNGEVKMNDAVLIMQVVANSDVYGVGGTDENAITEKGLKNADCYDPGSDLTNMDALSVQKYLIHTLKSLPESPAKQ
;
A
#
# COMPACT_ATOMS: atom_id res chain seq x y z
N MET A 1 -9.75 -64.96 -36.24
CA MET A 1 -11.00 -64.86 -35.43
C MET A 1 -10.77 -63.93 -34.29
N HIS A 2 -11.68 -63.07 -34.08
CA HIS A 2 -11.92 -62.03 -33.07
C HIS A 2 -11.40 -60.64 -33.42
N LYS A 3 -12.39 -59.88 -33.86
CA LYS A 3 -12.39 -58.40 -34.03
C LYS A 3 -12.52 -57.74 -32.68
N ASN A 4 -11.62 -56.81 -32.36
CA ASN A 4 -11.84 -55.86 -31.28
C ASN A 4 -12.26 -54.51 -31.83
N VAL A 5 -13.44 -54.14 -31.44
CA VAL A 5 -14.10 -52.87 -31.76
C VAL A 5 -13.56 -51.80 -30.80
N PHE A 6 -12.84 -50.81 -31.33
CA PHE A 6 -12.51 -49.60 -30.57
C PHE A 6 -13.70 -48.63 -30.62
N ARG A 7 -14.30 -48.46 -29.47
CA ARG A 7 -15.32 -47.42 -29.20
C ARG A 7 -14.60 -46.09 -28.93
N LYS A 8 -14.69 -45.14 -29.86
CA LYS A 8 -14.31 -43.77 -29.62
C LYS A 8 -15.31 -43.13 -28.64
N VAL A 9 -14.87 -42.73 -27.47
CA VAL A 9 -15.62 -41.84 -26.56
C VAL A 9 -15.13 -40.43 -26.87
N SER A 10 -15.97 -39.64 -27.50
CA SER A 10 -15.76 -38.22 -27.66
C SER A 10 -16.13 -37.52 -26.35
N THR A 11 -15.13 -37.04 -25.64
CA THR A 11 -15.33 -36.16 -24.49
C THR A 11 -15.48 -34.74 -25.03
N ALA A 12 -16.72 -34.24 -25.07
CA ALA A 12 -16.98 -32.84 -25.28
C ALA A 12 -16.63 -32.09 -23.97
N LEU A 13 -15.55 -31.32 -24.00
CA LEU A 13 -15.29 -30.30 -22.97
C LEU A 13 -16.31 -29.17 -23.19
N MET A 14 -17.29 -29.08 -22.32
CA MET A 14 -18.03 -27.84 -22.11
C MET A 14 -17.12 -26.88 -21.35
N ALA A 15 -16.56 -25.91 -22.05
CA ALA A 15 -16.02 -24.71 -21.44
C ALA A 15 -17.21 -23.87 -20.98
N ALA A 16 -17.55 -23.97 -19.69
CA ALA A 16 -18.42 -23.00 -19.04
C ALA A 16 -17.61 -21.71 -18.87
N ALA A 17 -17.79 -20.76 -19.77
CA ALA A 17 -17.37 -19.39 -19.55
C ALA A 17 -18.22 -18.83 -18.41
N LEU A 18 -17.67 -18.75 -17.21
CA LEU A 18 -18.18 -17.87 -16.17
C LEU A 18 -17.90 -16.44 -16.66
N ALA A 19 -18.90 -15.82 -17.25
CA ALA A 19 -18.95 -14.37 -17.38
C ALA A 19 -19.12 -13.82 -15.96
N VAL A 20 -18.00 -13.44 -15.34
CA VAL A 20 -18.04 -12.55 -14.19
C VAL A 20 -18.54 -11.22 -14.74
N ASN A 21 -19.82 -10.94 -14.49
CA ASN A 21 -20.35 -9.61 -14.63
C ASN A 21 -19.62 -8.71 -13.63
N CYS A 22 -18.53 -8.10 -14.06
CA CYS A 22 -18.08 -6.86 -13.44
C CYS A 22 -19.20 -5.83 -13.68
N THR A 23 -20.15 -5.76 -12.77
CA THR A 23 -20.94 -4.55 -12.62
C THR A 23 -19.95 -3.49 -12.15
N ALA A 24 -19.41 -2.74 -13.10
CA ALA A 24 -18.86 -1.42 -12.81
C ALA A 24 -19.96 -0.70 -12.03
N ILE A 25 -19.73 -0.46 -10.74
CA ILE A 25 -20.52 0.48 -9.97
C ILE A 25 -20.16 1.83 -10.58
N SER A 26 -20.88 2.20 -11.63
CA SER A 26 -20.86 3.59 -12.10
C SER A 26 -21.28 4.43 -10.90
N PRO A 27 -20.51 5.43 -10.50
CA PRO A 27 -20.98 6.36 -9.49
C PRO A 27 -22.33 6.90 -9.97
N ILE A 28 -23.34 6.86 -9.11
CA ILE A 28 -24.63 7.46 -9.36
C ILE A 28 -24.36 8.98 -9.40
N PHE A 29 -24.12 9.50 -10.60
CA PHE A 29 -24.13 10.93 -10.81
C PHE A 29 -25.56 11.41 -10.58
N THR A 30 -25.83 11.97 -9.41
CA THR A 30 -26.95 12.88 -9.27
C THR A 30 -26.72 13.99 -10.29
N SER A 31 -27.71 14.21 -11.16
CA SER A 31 -27.71 15.28 -12.16
C SER A 31 -27.16 16.58 -11.56
N ALA A 32 -25.87 16.83 -11.78
CA ALA A 32 -25.25 18.08 -11.42
C ALA A 32 -25.80 19.17 -12.34
N ALA A 33 -26.15 20.30 -11.77
CA ALA A 33 -26.15 21.56 -12.50
C ALA A 33 -24.84 21.64 -13.31
N ASP A 34 -24.88 22.10 -14.56
CA ASP A 34 -23.76 22.08 -15.49
C ASP A 34 -22.45 22.48 -14.77
N ALA A 35 -21.58 21.49 -14.56
CA ALA A 35 -20.33 21.70 -13.84
C ALA A 35 -19.49 22.76 -14.57
N VAL A 36 -18.99 23.74 -13.84
CA VAL A 36 -18.20 24.83 -14.43
C VAL A 36 -16.95 24.26 -15.07
N LYS A 37 -16.77 24.54 -16.36
CA LYS A 37 -15.56 24.23 -17.12
C LYS A 37 -14.61 25.40 -17.10
N TYR A 38 -13.36 25.12 -16.83
CA TYR A 38 -12.26 26.08 -16.94
C TYR A 38 -11.40 25.62 -18.13
N GLU A 39 -11.55 26.29 -19.27
CA GLU A 39 -10.89 25.92 -20.52
C GLU A 39 -9.38 26.19 -20.40
N PHE A 40 -8.54 25.23 -20.81
CA PHE A 40 -7.10 25.41 -20.73
C PHE A 40 -6.57 26.44 -21.71
N GLU A 41 -7.24 26.69 -22.84
CA GLU A 41 -6.86 27.75 -23.77
C GLU A 41 -6.94 29.17 -23.16
N ASP A 42 -7.67 29.35 -22.06
CA ASP A 42 -7.74 30.61 -21.30
C ASP A 42 -6.59 30.78 -20.29
N ALA A 43 -5.76 29.74 -20.12
CA ALA A 43 -4.64 29.73 -19.18
C ALA A 43 -3.46 30.57 -19.68
N VAL A 44 -2.62 30.98 -18.73
CA VAL A 44 -1.31 31.58 -19.07
C VAL A 44 -0.36 30.44 -19.44
N ILE A 45 0.23 30.51 -20.63
CA ILE A 45 1.14 29.50 -21.16
C ILE A 45 2.57 30.04 -21.36
N THR A 46 3.56 29.17 -21.18
CA THR A 46 4.96 29.46 -21.45
C THR A 46 5.59 28.33 -22.26
N GLY A 47 6.71 28.59 -22.97
CA GLY A 47 7.43 27.57 -23.73
C GLY A 47 6.72 27.10 -25.01
N ASP A 48 6.89 25.84 -25.35
CA ASP A 48 6.38 25.24 -26.59
C ASP A 48 4.94 24.69 -26.42
N ILE A 49 4.05 25.57 -25.97
CA ILE A 49 2.63 25.26 -25.82
C ILE A 49 1.85 26.15 -26.78
N LYS A 50 0.89 25.55 -27.49
CA LYS A 50 0.09 26.24 -28.51
C LYS A 50 -1.38 25.94 -28.36
N VAL A 51 -2.21 26.96 -28.59
CA VAL A 51 -3.66 26.78 -28.81
C VAL A 51 -3.86 26.22 -30.21
N GLU A 52 -4.49 25.06 -30.33
CA GLU A 52 -4.85 24.44 -31.60
C GLU A 52 -6.39 24.37 -31.71
N LYS A 53 -6.91 24.60 -32.93
CA LYS A 53 -8.34 24.39 -33.21
C LYS A 53 -8.61 22.89 -33.28
N ASP A 54 -9.55 22.43 -32.47
CA ASP A 54 -9.98 21.05 -32.42
C ASP A 54 -11.50 20.98 -32.20
N SER A 55 -12.20 20.50 -33.21
CA SER A 55 -13.66 20.39 -33.14
C SER A 55 -14.16 19.32 -32.15
N SER A 56 -13.29 18.47 -31.65
CA SER A 56 -13.60 17.48 -30.61
C SER A 56 -13.40 18.00 -29.20
N ALA A 57 -12.69 19.14 -29.04
CA ALA A 57 -12.48 19.80 -27.77
C ALA A 57 -13.66 20.67 -27.35
N SER A 58 -13.81 20.88 -26.05
CA SER A 58 -14.71 21.90 -25.49
C SER A 58 -14.34 23.29 -26.04
N GLY A 59 -15.30 24.14 -26.30
CA GLY A 59 -15.00 25.44 -26.93
C GLY A 59 -14.44 25.39 -28.36
N GLY A 60 -14.10 24.24 -28.91
CA GLY A 60 -13.54 24.04 -30.25
C GLY A 60 -12.04 24.33 -30.37
N SER A 61 -11.33 24.36 -29.25
CA SER A 61 -9.88 24.56 -29.16
C SER A 61 -9.29 23.76 -28.00
N SER A 62 -7.99 23.52 -28.04
CA SER A 62 -7.25 22.87 -26.95
C SER A 62 -5.82 23.38 -26.85
N LEU A 63 -5.12 23.11 -25.75
CA LEU A 63 -3.68 23.35 -25.64
C LEU A 63 -2.90 22.11 -26.01
N LYS A 64 -1.91 22.26 -26.88
CA LYS A 64 -0.92 21.25 -27.17
C LYS A 64 0.41 21.60 -26.56
N MET A 65 0.85 20.78 -25.61
CA MET A 65 2.16 20.86 -24.97
C MET A 65 3.10 19.87 -25.65
N THR A 66 4.25 20.38 -26.16
CA THR A 66 5.22 19.55 -26.89
C THR A 66 6.54 19.41 -26.14
N GLU A 67 7.53 20.26 -26.39
CA GLU A 67 8.90 20.07 -25.91
C GLU A 67 9.15 20.70 -24.54
N SER A 68 8.50 21.83 -24.25
CA SER A 68 8.77 22.63 -23.04
C SER A 68 7.58 23.45 -22.61
N GLY A 69 7.64 23.99 -21.40
CA GLY A 69 6.72 25.02 -20.92
C GLY A 69 5.81 24.60 -19.78
N SER A 70 4.95 25.54 -19.41
CA SER A 70 3.94 25.34 -18.36
C SER A 70 2.61 25.99 -18.72
N ILE A 71 1.53 25.42 -18.19
CA ILE A 71 0.17 25.94 -18.23
C ILE A 71 -0.17 26.40 -16.81
N THR A 72 -0.56 27.66 -16.64
CA THR A 72 -1.02 28.21 -15.37
C THR A 72 -2.50 28.58 -15.50
N LEU A 73 -3.37 27.77 -14.91
CA LEU A 73 -4.82 27.94 -14.93
C LEU A 73 -5.30 28.44 -13.57
N LYS A 74 -6.08 29.52 -13.58
CA LYS A 74 -6.74 30.05 -12.40
C LYS A 74 -8.21 29.69 -12.40
N PHE A 75 -8.71 29.26 -11.26
CA PHE A 75 -10.10 28.88 -11.06
C PHE A 75 -10.55 29.18 -9.63
N SER A 76 -11.85 29.20 -9.37
CA SER A 76 -12.36 29.58 -8.05
C SER A 76 -13.36 28.59 -7.50
N VAL A 77 -13.33 28.40 -6.17
CA VAL A 77 -14.34 27.63 -5.42
C VAL A 77 -15.05 28.49 -4.39
N GLU A 78 -16.30 28.15 -4.08
CA GLU A 78 -17.11 28.93 -3.13
C GLU A 78 -16.73 28.66 -1.67
N ASN A 79 -16.25 27.49 -1.35
CA ASN A 79 -15.90 27.06 -0.01
C ASN A 79 -14.49 26.48 0.05
N THR A 80 -13.81 26.65 1.17
CA THR A 80 -12.60 25.87 1.47
C THR A 80 -13.00 24.44 1.76
N GLY A 81 -12.35 23.46 1.14
CA GLY A 81 -12.68 22.04 1.30
C GLY A 81 -11.80 21.13 0.48
N THR A 82 -12.15 19.86 0.48
CA THR A 82 -11.49 18.82 -0.33
C THR A 82 -12.28 18.62 -1.62
N TYR A 83 -11.58 18.61 -2.75
CA TYR A 83 -12.16 18.58 -4.08
C TYR A 83 -11.47 17.54 -4.97
N ASN A 84 -12.14 17.14 -6.03
CA ASN A 84 -11.55 16.41 -7.15
C ASN A 84 -11.30 17.42 -8.28
N LEU A 85 -10.10 17.34 -8.88
CA LEU A 85 -9.79 18.03 -10.14
C LEU A 85 -9.94 17.01 -11.27
N ILE A 86 -10.86 17.25 -12.19
CA ILE A 86 -11.10 16.41 -13.35
C ILE A 86 -10.51 17.10 -14.56
N ILE A 87 -9.35 16.63 -15.00
CA ILE A 87 -8.58 17.20 -16.11
C ILE A 87 -8.89 16.41 -17.37
N TYR A 88 -9.44 17.06 -18.38
CA TYR A 88 -9.68 16.44 -19.69
C TYR A 88 -8.44 16.63 -20.57
N ALA A 89 -7.74 15.55 -20.83
CA ALA A 89 -6.49 15.55 -21.57
C ALA A 89 -6.29 14.26 -22.37
N GLY A 90 -5.34 14.26 -23.32
CA GLY A 90 -5.01 13.09 -24.12
C GLY A 90 -3.52 13.00 -24.44
N GLY A 91 -2.94 11.80 -24.28
CA GLY A 91 -1.56 11.48 -24.61
C GLY A 91 -1.38 11.20 -26.10
N ILE A 92 -0.47 11.91 -26.77
CA ILE A 92 -0.21 11.74 -28.20
C ILE A 92 0.82 10.64 -28.43
N GLY A 93 0.40 9.53 -29.02
CA GLY A 93 1.28 8.40 -29.34
C GLY A 93 1.80 7.66 -28.10
N GLY A 94 0.90 7.30 -27.20
CA GLY A 94 1.15 6.57 -25.95
C GLY A 94 0.87 7.38 -24.70
N SER A 95 0.91 6.74 -23.52
CA SER A 95 0.75 7.39 -22.21
C SER A 95 1.82 8.46 -21.99
N LYS A 96 1.48 9.52 -21.29
CA LYS A 96 2.35 10.67 -21.01
C LYS A 96 2.34 11.02 -19.51
N GLN A 97 3.32 11.82 -19.10
CA GLN A 97 3.43 12.28 -17.72
C GLN A 97 3.82 13.75 -17.70
N GLN A 98 3.12 14.56 -16.91
CA GLN A 98 3.46 15.96 -16.69
C GLN A 98 3.54 16.22 -15.18
N ASN A 99 4.30 17.24 -14.76
CA ASN A 99 4.34 17.64 -13.36
C ASN A 99 3.15 18.56 -13.05
N MET A 100 2.63 18.46 -11.84
CA MET A 100 1.48 19.23 -11.41
C MET A 100 1.72 19.88 -10.05
N SER A 101 1.33 21.14 -9.90
CA SER A 101 1.28 21.81 -8.60
C SER A 101 0.00 22.64 -8.45
N LEU A 102 -0.45 22.81 -7.20
CA LEU A 102 -1.63 23.54 -6.84
C LEU A 102 -1.28 24.54 -5.75
N ASN A 103 -1.58 25.82 -5.97
CA ASN A 103 -1.27 26.92 -5.04
C ASN A 103 0.20 26.94 -4.58
N GLY A 104 1.13 26.53 -5.46
CA GLY A 104 2.55 26.47 -5.20
C GLY A 104 3.03 25.17 -4.52
N THR A 105 2.14 24.26 -4.14
CA THR A 105 2.49 22.95 -3.58
C THR A 105 2.46 21.89 -4.68
N SER A 106 3.53 21.09 -4.80
CA SER A 106 3.57 19.99 -5.77
C SER A 106 2.53 18.92 -5.43
N LEU A 107 1.77 18.50 -6.43
CA LEU A 107 0.85 17.36 -6.36
C LEU A 107 1.46 16.10 -6.99
N GLY A 108 2.73 16.17 -7.43
CA GLY A 108 3.40 15.08 -8.11
C GLY A 108 3.10 15.04 -9.60
N SER A 109 3.10 13.84 -10.18
CA SER A 109 2.93 13.62 -11.61
C SER A 109 1.47 13.41 -11.99
N LEU A 110 1.04 14.11 -13.04
CA LEU A 110 -0.20 13.85 -13.76
C LEU A 110 0.07 12.80 -14.83
N ASN A 111 -0.45 11.61 -14.65
CA ASN A 111 -0.38 10.53 -15.65
C ASN A 111 -1.54 10.70 -16.64
N ILE A 112 -1.21 10.77 -17.92
CA ILE A 112 -2.16 10.98 -19.00
C ILE A 112 -2.16 9.72 -19.88
N PRO A 113 -3.26 8.96 -19.94
CA PRO A 113 -3.34 7.74 -20.74
C PRO A 113 -3.21 8.03 -22.25
N GLU A 114 -2.84 7.00 -23.00
CA GLU A 114 -2.97 7.07 -24.45
C GLU A 114 -4.44 7.15 -24.84
N SER A 115 -4.81 8.16 -25.60
CA SER A 115 -6.18 8.29 -26.10
C SER A 115 -6.24 8.89 -27.50
N THR A 116 -7.33 8.62 -28.20
CA THR A 116 -7.64 9.26 -29.49
C THR A 116 -8.40 10.57 -29.34
N GLY A 117 -8.69 10.98 -28.10
CA GLY A 117 -9.43 12.18 -27.74
C GLY A 117 -9.04 12.65 -26.34
N TYR A 118 -9.96 13.35 -25.69
CA TYR A 118 -9.77 13.84 -24.33
C TYR A 118 -10.47 12.90 -23.35
N GLU A 119 -9.74 12.39 -22.39
CA GLU A 119 -10.28 11.55 -21.31
C GLU A 119 -10.24 12.29 -19.99
N ALA A 120 -11.19 11.97 -19.12
CA ALA A 120 -11.25 12.53 -17.78
C ALA A 120 -10.21 11.88 -16.87
N ILE A 121 -9.25 12.66 -16.40
CA ILE A 121 -8.22 12.24 -15.47
C ILE A 121 -8.55 12.90 -14.12
N THR A 122 -8.91 12.09 -13.14
CA THR A 122 -9.32 12.62 -11.82
C THR A 122 -8.14 12.63 -10.86
N VAL A 123 -7.82 13.83 -10.36
CA VAL A 123 -6.90 14.04 -9.25
C VAL A 123 -7.75 14.22 -8.00
N GLN A 124 -7.76 13.22 -7.14
CA GLN A 124 -8.68 13.15 -6.02
C GLN A 124 -8.14 13.81 -4.76
N GLY A 125 -9.06 14.28 -3.92
CA GLY A 125 -8.73 14.66 -2.55
C GLY A 125 -7.82 15.88 -2.41
N VAL A 126 -7.83 16.81 -3.38
CA VAL A 126 -7.01 18.03 -3.30
C VAL A 126 -7.68 19.08 -2.42
N LYS A 127 -6.90 19.78 -1.62
CA LYS A 127 -7.38 20.88 -0.80
C LYS A 127 -7.45 22.16 -1.63
N LEU A 128 -8.63 22.77 -1.69
CA LEU A 128 -8.85 24.08 -2.29
C LEU A 128 -9.27 25.09 -1.22
N THR A 129 -8.81 26.33 -1.38
CA THR A 129 -9.22 27.45 -0.53
C THR A 129 -10.34 28.23 -1.20
N LYS A 130 -11.26 28.78 -0.40
CA LYS A 130 -12.30 29.68 -0.91
C LYS A 130 -11.70 30.80 -1.73
N GLY A 131 -12.27 31.05 -2.90
CA GLY A 131 -11.80 32.05 -3.86
C GLY A 131 -10.86 31.45 -4.91
N GLU A 132 -9.90 32.23 -5.39
CA GLU A 132 -9.01 31.87 -6.49
C GLU A 132 -7.98 30.82 -6.05
N ASN A 133 -7.85 29.76 -6.85
CA ASN A 133 -6.81 28.74 -6.77
C ASN A 133 -6.05 28.71 -8.10
N THR A 134 -4.78 28.28 -8.06
CA THR A 134 -3.90 28.25 -9.22
C THR A 134 -3.35 26.86 -9.44
N LEU A 135 -3.77 26.23 -10.55
CA LEU A 135 -3.20 24.96 -11.03
C LEU A 135 -2.08 25.27 -12.02
N VAL A 136 -0.91 24.66 -11.80
CA VAL A 136 0.19 24.71 -12.76
C VAL A 136 0.49 23.30 -13.25
N ILE A 137 0.49 23.11 -14.57
CA ILE A 137 0.93 21.87 -15.22
C ILE A 137 2.19 22.20 -16.00
N SER A 138 3.31 21.61 -15.64
CA SER A 138 4.61 21.84 -16.28
C SER A 138 5.10 20.60 -17.01
N LYS A 139 5.82 20.85 -18.11
CA LYS A 139 6.37 19.80 -18.97
C LYS A 139 7.27 18.85 -18.19
N SER A 140 6.97 17.56 -18.33
CA SER A 140 7.85 16.46 -17.95
C SER A 140 8.07 15.57 -19.17
N TRP A 141 7.28 14.50 -19.37
CA TRP A 141 7.54 13.55 -20.45
C TRP A 141 6.37 13.44 -21.43
N GLY A 142 6.70 13.50 -22.74
CA GLY A 142 5.80 13.26 -23.86
C GLY A 142 4.88 14.44 -24.21
N TRP A 143 4.21 14.34 -25.36
CA TRP A 143 3.31 15.38 -25.89
C TRP A 143 1.89 15.13 -25.39
N THR A 144 1.21 16.20 -24.99
CA THR A 144 -0.12 16.11 -24.40
C THR A 144 -1.02 17.22 -24.93
N ASN A 145 -2.28 16.87 -25.21
CA ASN A 145 -3.35 17.82 -25.46
C ASN A 145 -4.18 18.00 -24.18
N PHE A 146 -4.49 19.26 -23.83
CA PHE A 146 -5.34 19.62 -22.69
C PHE A 146 -6.56 20.38 -23.19
N ASP A 147 -7.75 19.98 -22.73
CA ASP A 147 -9.03 20.55 -23.10
C ASP A 147 -9.56 21.47 -21.99
N TYR A 148 -10.07 20.93 -20.90
CA TYR A 148 -10.59 21.73 -19.79
C TYR A 148 -10.40 21.04 -18.43
N LEU A 149 -10.57 21.84 -17.37
CA LEU A 149 -10.66 21.40 -15.99
C LEU A 149 -12.11 21.48 -15.50
N GLN A 150 -12.60 20.47 -14.81
CA GLN A 150 -13.78 20.53 -13.94
C GLN A 150 -13.36 20.36 -12.49
N VAL A 151 -14.10 20.99 -11.56
CA VAL A 151 -13.85 20.94 -10.13
C VAL A 151 -15.14 20.53 -9.43
N GLU A 152 -15.08 19.51 -8.59
CA GLU A 152 -16.23 19.04 -7.81
C GLU A 152 -15.82 18.77 -6.36
N GLU A 153 -16.74 18.92 -5.41
CA GLU A 153 -16.48 18.54 -4.01
C GLU A 153 -16.21 17.04 -3.93
N ALA A 154 -15.12 16.66 -3.27
CA ALA A 154 -14.75 15.26 -3.13
C ALA A 154 -15.58 14.58 -2.05
N VAL A 155 -16.21 13.48 -2.40
CA VAL A 155 -16.74 12.52 -1.43
C VAL A 155 -15.63 11.48 -1.17
N LEU A 156 -14.85 11.73 -0.13
CA LEU A 156 -13.76 10.82 0.23
C LEU A 156 -14.33 9.52 0.82
N PRO A 157 -13.83 8.35 0.38
CA PRO A 157 -14.22 7.09 0.98
C PRO A 157 -13.75 6.99 2.43
N GLU A 158 -14.45 6.21 3.24
CA GLU A 158 -13.98 5.85 4.59
C GLU A 158 -12.67 5.06 4.49
N ILE A 159 -11.65 5.51 5.23
CA ILE A 159 -10.37 4.81 5.31
C ILE A 159 -10.47 3.80 6.45
N LYS A 160 -10.54 2.53 6.09
CA LYS A 160 -10.69 1.43 7.03
C LYS A 160 -10.07 0.15 6.46
N ALA A 161 -9.33 -0.58 7.27
CA ALA A 161 -8.90 -1.91 6.91
C ALA A 161 -10.12 -2.84 6.81
N LYS A 162 -10.27 -3.53 5.68
CA LYS A 162 -11.29 -4.59 5.51
C LYS A 162 -10.74 -5.91 6.02
N ASP A 163 -9.47 -6.19 5.71
CA ASP A 163 -8.78 -7.38 6.20
C ASP A 163 -8.01 -7.03 7.48
N THR A 164 -8.32 -7.74 8.56
CA THR A 164 -7.66 -7.57 9.87
C THR A 164 -6.79 -8.77 10.25
N THR A 165 -6.77 -9.78 9.38
CA THR A 165 -5.97 -11.00 9.53
C THR A 165 -5.09 -11.22 8.31
N PRO A 166 -3.89 -11.82 8.47
CA PRO A 166 -3.01 -12.11 7.35
C PRO A 166 -3.66 -13.03 6.31
N VAL A 167 -3.23 -12.88 5.05
CA VAL A 167 -3.62 -13.79 3.95
C VAL A 167 -3.15 -15.22 4.21
N ASP A 168 -2.01 -15.39 4.87
CA ASP A 168 -1.57 -16.69 5.37
C ASP A 168 -2.47 -17.17 6.51
N LYS A 169 -3.28 -18.19 6.23
CA LYS A 169 -4.21 -18.77 7.21
C LYS A 169 -3.51 -19.47 8.39
N LEU A 170 -2.26 -19.86 8.18
CA LEU A 170 -1.42 -20.49 9.20
C LEU A 170 -0.53 -19.48 9.94
N ALA A 171 -0.69 -18.19 9.68
CA ALA A 171 0.09 -17.14 10.33
C ALA A 171 0.14 -17.32 11.85
N THR A 172 1.31 -17.05 12.44
CA THR A 172 1.51 -17.17 13.89
C THR A 172 0.59 -16.22 14.66
N LYS A 173 0.41 -16.46 15.95
CA LYS A 173 -0.42 -15.57 16.78
C LYS A 173 0.18 -14.16 16.86
N GLU A 174 1.50 -14.04 16.90
CA GLU A 174 2.21 -12.76 16.91
C GLU A 174 1.98 -11.98 15.61
N THR A 175 2.02 -12.68 14.46
CA THR A 175 1.73 -12.10 13.14
C THR A 175 0.28 -11.62 13.04
N LYS A 176 -0.66 -12.43 13.53
CA LYS A 176 -2.09 -12.04 13.60
C LYS A 176 -2.30 -10.86 14.54
N SER A 177 -1.61 -10.83 15.69
CA SER A 177 -1.68 -9.73 16.64
C SER A 177 -1.19 -8.42 16.00
N LEU A 178 -0.02 -8.46 15.36
CA LEU A 178 0.52 -7.29 14.64
C LEU A 178 -0.43 -6.82 13.54
N MET A 179 -0.94 -7.71 12.68
CA MET A 179 -1.86 -7.35 11.60
C MET A 179 -3.14 -6.68 12.15
N SER A 180 -3.69 -7.21 13.25
CA SER A 180 -4.85 -6.63 13.92
C SER A 180 -4.55 -5.23 14.47
N TYR A 181 -3.36 -5.01 15.05
CA TYR A 181 -2.93 -3.70 15.51
C TYR A 181 -2.81 -2.70 14.34
N LEU A 182 -2.12 -3.08 13.26
CA LEU A 182 -1.97 -2.25 12.06
C LEU A 182 -3.35 -1.84 11.51
N ALA A 183 -4.29 -2.79 11.41
CA ALA A 183 -5.65 -2.52 10.99
C ALA A 183 -6.41 -1.57 11.94
N SER A 184 -6.12 -1.61 13.25
CA SER A 184 -6.79 -0.79 14.25
C SER A 184 -6.40 0.69 14.20
N VAL A 185 -5.18 1.00 13.77
CA VAL A 185 -4.62 2.36 13.67
C VAL A 185 -4.75 2.96 12.27
N TYR A 186 -4.97 2.14 11.23
CA TYR A 186 -5.08 2.56 9.84
C TYR A 186 -6.15 3.64 9.64
N GLY A 187 -5.77 4.74 8.99
CA GLY A 187 -6.63 5.90 8.76
C GLY A 187 -6.89 6.79 9.98
N LYS A 188 -6.31 6.45 11.14
CA LYS A 188 -6.44 7.24 12.39
C LYS A 188 -5.11 7.87 12.80
N ASN A 189 -4.03 7.12 12.67
CA ASN A 189 -2.68 7.51 13.00
C ASN A 189 -1.74 7.07 11.87
N ILE A 190 -0.54 7.63 11.84
CA ILE A 190 0.56 7.15 11.01
C ILE A 190 1.65 6.56 11.89
N ILE A 191 2.23 5.42 11.53
CA ILE A 191 3.31 4.80 12.27
C ILE A 191 4.64 5.31 11.71
N SER A 192 5.54 5.78 12.58
CA SER A 192 6.87 6.25 12.18
C SER A 192 7.80 5.11 11.83
N GLY A 193 8.63 5.29 10.81
CA GLY A 193 9.61 4.30 10.39
C GLY A 193 10.90 4.91 9.84
N GLN A 194 11.98 4.17 9.99
CA GLN A 194 13.30 4.50 9.46
C GLN A 194 13.96 3.24 8.92
N GLN A 195 14.48 3.31 7.69
CA GLN A 195 15.27 2.25 7.09
C GLN A 195 16.67 2.23 7.70
N GLU A 196 17.13 1.05 8.11
CA GLU A 196 18.51 0.82 8.53
C GLU A 196 19.45 0.91 7.32
N ILE A 197 20.58 1.59 7.48
CA ILE A 197 21.61 1.61 6.46
C ILE A 197 22.24 0.22 6.30
N TYR A 198 22.63 -0.12 5.07
CA TYR A 198 23.42 -1.33 4.84
C TYR A 198 24.81 -1.23 5.48
N GLN A 199 25.35 -2.37 5.84
CA GLN A 199 26.59 -2.71 6.57
C GLN A 199 27.70 -1.65 6.72
N TYR A 200 27.89 -0.78 5.73
CA TYR A 200 29.04 0.10 5.62
C TYR A 200 28.66 1.56 5.40
N GLY A 201 27.54 1.97 5.95
CA GLY A 201 27.16 3.38 5.90
C GLY A 201 28.20 4.28 6.56
N PRO A 202 28.19 5.58 6.22
CA PRO A 202 29.22 6.51 6.67
C PRO A 202 29.26 6.70 8.19
N HIS A 203 28.18 6.37 8.89
CA HIS A 203 27.99 6.67 10.31
C HIS A 203 27.62 5.46 11.19
N GLY A 204 27.41 4.27 10.60
CA GLY A 204 27.02 3.05 11.30
C GLY A 204 25.50 2.84 11.40
N LEU A 205 25.12 1.67 11.89
CA LEU A 205 23.74 1.13 11.81
C LEU A 205 22.73 1.86 12.70
N GLU A 206 23.15 2.54 13.74
CA GLU A 206 22.25 3.23 14.69
C GLU A 206 22.17 4.73 14.43
N TYR A 207 22.88 5.26 13.45
CA TYR A 207 23.04 6.70 13.27
C TYR A 207 21.73 7.44 13.10
N GLU A 208 20.85 6.99 12.19
CA GLU A 208 19.58 7.63 11.91
C GLU A 208 18.62 7.50 13.11
N PHE A 209 18.68 6.38 13.82
CA PHE A 209 17.85 6.13 15.01
C PHE A 209 18.25 7.02 16.17
N GLU A 210 19.55 7.14 16.45
CA GLU A 210 20.06 8.05 17.47
C GLU A 210 19.85 9.52 17.10
N TYR A 211 20.00 9.89 15.83
CA TYR A 211 19.70 11.24 15.34
C TYR A 211 18.22 11.61 15.62
N LEU A 212 17.29 10.72 15.32
CA LEU A 212 15.86 10.93 15.59
C LEU A 212 15.59 11.06 17.08
N ASN A 213 16.13 10.17 17.90
CA ASN A 213 15.98 10.21 19.35
C ASN A 213 16.59 11.49 19.98
N ASP A 214 17.79 11.86 19.55
CA ASP A 214 18.45 13.09 20.04
C ASP A 214 17.68 14.36 19.66
N LEU A 215 17.07 14.37 18.47
CA LEU A 215 16.34 15.52 17.95
C LEU A 215 14.92 15.64 18.53
N THR A 216 14.22 14.52 18.69
CA THR A 216 12.78 14.51 18.98
C THR A 216 12.43 13.99 20.37
N GLY A 217 13.31 13.22 20.98
CA GLY A 217 13.08 12.46 22.20
C GLY A 217 12.46 11.07 21.98
N HIS A 218 12.25 10.67 20.71
CA HIS A 218 11.56 9.43 20.34
C HIS A 218 12.34 8.64 19.29
N TYR A 219 12.31 7.31 19.39
CA TYR A 219 12.72 6.41 18.34
C TYR A 219 11.55 6.12 17.37
N PRO A 220 11.80 5.82 16.08
CA PRO A 220 10.76 5.36 15.18
C PRO A 220 10.18 4.01 15.65
N ALA A 221 8.90 3.80 15.44
CA ALA A 221 8.24 2.53 15.80
C ALA A 221 8.68 1.37 14.89
N ILE A 222 8.89 1.66 13.59
CA ILE A 222 9.30 0.68 12.57
C ILE A 222 10.80 0.85 12.28
N ARG A 223 11.53 -0.26 12.28
CA ARG A 223 12.88 -0.35 11.71
C ARG A 223 12.82 -1.18 10.44
N GLY A 224 13.29 -0.60 9.33
CA GLY A 224 13.37 -1.25 8.04
C GLY A 224 14.72 -1.95 7.85
N PHE A 225 14.70 -3.13 7.24
CA PHE A 225 15.87 -3.96 6.95
C PHE A 225 15.90 -4.36 5.48
N ASP A 226 17.01 -4.98 5.05
CA ASP A 226 17.11 -5.63 3.75
C ASP A 226 17.87 -6.95 3.84
N TYR A 227 17.31 -8.00 3.27
CA TYR A 227 17.92 -9.34 3.25
C TYR A 227 18.62 -9.68 1.93
N GLY A 228 18.61 -8.78 0.95
CA GLY A 228 19.13 -9.03 -0.39
C GLY A 228 20.60 -9.45 -0.40
N ASN A 229 21.45 -8.71 0.29
CA ASN A 229 22.87 -9.02 0.38
C ASN A 229 23.13 -10.25 1.23
N PHE A 230 22.45 -10.39 2.34
CA PHE A 230 22.61 -11.50 3.27
C PHE A 230 22.23 -12.84 2.62
N CYS A 231 21.12 -12.89 1.92
CA CYS A 231 20.59 -14.12 1.34
C CYS A 231 21.02 -14.36 -0.12
N CYS A 232 21.93 -13.56 -0.68
CA CYS A 232 22.40 -13.74 -2.05
C CYS A 232 23.22 -15.04 -2.20
N PRO A 233 22.80 -16.01 -3.05
CA PRO A 233 23.53 -17.26 -3.22
C PRO A 233 24.96 -17.10 -3.73
N ALA A 234 25.20 -16.05 -4.53
CA ALA A 234 26.49 -15.85 -5.17
C ALA A 234 27.56 -15.29 -4.22
N PHE A 235 27.21 -14.40 -3.27
CA PHE A 235 28.21 -13.78 -2.37
C PHE A 235 27.75 -13.60 -0.93
N GLY A 236 26.46 -13.72 -0.63
CA GLY A 236 25.85 -13.38 0.66
C GLY A 236 26.60 -13.94 1.87
N SER A 237 26.55 -13.22 2.96
CA SER A 237 27.11 -13.58 4.25
C SER A 237 26.23 -13.00 5.34
N ASP A 238 26.24 -13.64 6.53
CA ASP A 238 25.50 -13.13 7.67
C ASP A 238 26.01 -11.74 8.05
N ASP A 239 25.13 -10.74 7.99
CA ASP A 239 25.39 -9.34 8.35
C ASP A 239 24.77 -8.96 9.70
N GLY A 240 24.19 -9.92 10.41
CA GLY A 240 23.54 -9.74 11.71
C GLY A 240 22.12 -9.18 11.64
N SER A 241 21.53 -9.00 10.44
CA SER A 241 20.17 -8.44 10.28
C SER A 241 19.14 -9.20 11.09
N THR A 242 19.13 -10.53 11.02
CA THR A 242 18.18 -11.36 11.80
C THR A 242 18.28 -11.10 13.31
N GLY A 243 19.50 -10.99 13.85
CA GLY A 243 19.73 -10.67 15.25
C GLY A 243 19.20 -9.29 15.64
N ARG A 244 19.39 -8.28 14.76
CA ARG A 244 18.89 -6.92 14.99
C ARG A 244 17.37 -6.83 14.87
N VAL A 245 16.75 -7.59 13.95
CA VAL A 245 15.28 -7.72 13.90
C VAL A 245 14.74 -8.29 15.21
N ILE A 246 15.35 -9.38 15.73
CA ILE A 246 14.95 -9.97 17.01
C ILE A 246 15.10 -8.95 18.15
N ASP A 247 16.22 -8.25 18.24
CA ASP A 247 16.44 -7.24 19.27
C ASP A 247 15.40 -6.10 19.19
N TRP A 248 15.14 -5.58 17.98
CA TRP A 248 14.18 -4.50 17.79
C TRP A 248 12.76 -4.88 18.24
N VAL A 249 12.34 -6.09 17.90
CA VAL A 249 10.98 -6.58 18.21
C VAL A 249 10.89 -7.05 19.68
N LYS A 250 11.82 -7.86 20.15
CA LYS A 250 11.72 -8.50 21.48
C LYS A 250 12.19 -7.61 22.60
N THR A 251 13.28 -6.86 22.39
CA THR A 251 13.90 -6.05 23.44
C THR A 251 13.27 -4.66 23.52
N ARG A 252 12.98 -4.07 22.33
CA ARG A 252 12.43 -2.71 22.23
C ARG A 252 10.93 -2.66 21.97
N ASN A 253 10.26 -3.80 21.76
CA ASN A 253 8.84 -3.89 21.41
C ASN A 253 8.49 -3.16 20.11
N GLY A 254 9.45 -2.97 19.19
CA GLY A 254 9.27 -2.28 17.92
C GLY A 254 8.70 -3.19 16.83
N ILE A 255 8.38 -2.61 15.67
CA ILE A 255 7.90 -3.30 14.48
C ILE A 255 9.07 -3.40 13.48
N ALA A 256 9.20 -4.53 12.79
CA ALA A 256 10.19 -4.72 11.74
C ALA A 256 9.53 -4.86 10.36
N THR A 257 10.12 -4.17 9.35
CA THR A 257 9.84 -4.40 7.93
C THR A 257 11.12 -4.77 7.21
N ALA A 258 11.03 -5.51 6.10
CA ALA A 258 12.21 -5.85 5.32
C ALA A 258 11.93 -5.94 3.83
N SER A 259 12.86 -5.42 3.04
CA SER A 259 12.93 -5.56 1.59
C SER A 259 13.92 -6.65 1.15
N PHE A 260 13.98 -6.89 -0.15
CA PHE A 260 14.81 -7.95 -0.73
C PHE A 260 15.46 -7.50 -2.05
N HIS A 261 16.51 -6.68 -1.95
CA HIS A 261 17.33 -6.30 -3.12
C HIS A 261 18.27 -7.44 -3.53
N ILE A 262 17.69 -8.59 -3.93
CA ILE A 262 18.51 -9.73 -4.29
C ILE A 262 19.28 -9.54 -5.58
N ASN A 263 20.60 -9.69 -5.50
CA ASN A 263 21.48 -9.72 -6.65
C ASN A 263 21.47 -11.08 -7.35
N VAL A 264 21.58 -11.03 -8.68
CA VAL A 264 21.80 -12.20 -9.54
C VAL A 264 23.13 -12.07 -10.29
N PRO A 265 23.77 -13.16 -10.72
CA PRO A 265 24.98 -13.09 -11.53
C PRO A 265 24.78 -12.24 -12.79
N LYS A 266 25.71 -11.33 -13.09
CA LYS A 266 25.75 -10.58 -14.36
C LYS A 266 25.83 -11.51 -15.56
N ASP A 267 26.58 -12.61 -15.44
CA ASP A 267 26.64 -13.68 -16.43
C ASP A 267 26.13 -14.99 -15.85
N MET A 268 24.82 -15.15 -15.80
CA MET A 268 24.15 -16.37 -15.33
C MET A 268 24.47 -17.60 -16.19
N LYS A 269 24.80 -17.40 -17.49
CA LYS A 269 25.13 -18.52 -18.38
C LYS A 269 26.41 -19.22 -17.99
N SER A 270 27.43 -18.46 -17.60
CA SER A 270 28.75 -19.01 -17.16
C SER A 270 28.79 -19.34 -15.66
N TYR A 271 27.88 -18.79 -14.84
CA TYR A 271 27.81 -19.06 -13.42
C TYR A 271 27.44 -20.53 -13.14
N ASN A 272 28.16 -21.21 -12.24
CA ASN A 272 27.74 -22.51 -11.75
C ASN A 272 27.04 -22.38 -10.42
N ILE A 273 25.91 -23.07 -10.28
CA ILE A 273 25.13 -23.06 -9.03
C ILE A 273 26.03 -23.54 -7.87
N GLY A 274 26.07 -22.70 -6.83
CA GLY A 274 26.90 -22.94 -5.65
C GLY A 274 28.27 -22.28 -5.67
N ASP A 275 28.73 -21.73 -6.81
CA ASP A 275 29.97 -20.96 -6.86
C ASP A 275 29.82 -19.66 -6.06
N ARG A 276 30.91 -19.25 -5.38
CA ARG A 276 31.01 -17.92 -4.75
C ARG A 276 31.71 -16.99 -5.72
N ILE A 277 31.12 -15.80 -5.94
CA ILE A 277 31.66 -14.73 -6.79
C ILE A 277 31.59 -13.40 -6.03
N ASP A 278 32.38 -12.40 -6.48
CA ASP A 278 32.35 -11.09 -5.87
C ASP A 278 31.02 -10.38 -6.13
N TRP A 279 30.58 -9.56 -5.18
CA TRP A 279 29.37 -8.75 -5.35
C TRP A 279 29.41 -7.91 -6.64
N ALA A 280 30.60 -7.42 -7.04
CA ALA A 280 30.79 -6.67 -8.29
C ALA A 280 30.47 -7.49 -9.56
N GLN A 281 30.40 -8.81 -9.47
CA GLN A 281 29.99 -9.71 -10.56
C GLN A 281 28.48 -10.00 -10.56
N THR A 282 27.76 -9.39 -9.65
CA THR A 282 26.33 -9.53 -9.51
C THR A 282 25.61 -8.19 -9.67
N THR A 283 24.31 -8.21 -9.82
CA THR A 283 23.47 -7.01 -9.93
C THR A 283 22.00 -7.34 -9.62
N TYR A 284 21.26 -6.37 -9.10
CA TYR A 284 19.79 -6.37 -9.11
C TYR A 284 19.23 -5.55 -10.28
N SER A 285 20.04 -4.75 -10.95
CA SER A 285 19.61 -3.84 -12.01
C SER A 285 19.39 -4.54 -13.35
N VAL A 286 18.44 -4.04 -14.13
CA VAL A 286 18.20 -4.49 -15.52
C VAL A 286 19.27 -3.95 -16.46
N LYS A 287 19.67 -2.67 -16.28
CA LYS A 287 20.59 -1.98 -17.17
C LYS A 287 21.81 -1.45 -16.41
N LYS A 288 22.93 -1.36 -17.13
CA LYS A 288 24.12 -0.63 -16.71
C LYS A 288 23.97 0.86 -17.02
N ASP A 289 24.88 1.69 -16.50
CA ASP A 289 24.92 3.13 -16.76
C ASP A 289 25.01 3.49 -18.26
N ASP A 290 25.59 2.59 -19.08
CA ASP A 290 25.68 2.75 -20.54
C ASP A 290 24.39 2.33 -21.29
N GLY A 291 23.35 1.91 -20.57
CA GLY A 291 22.05 1.48 -21.11
C GLY A 291 22.02 0.03 -21.62
N THR A 292 23.15 -0.70 -21.58
CA THR A 292 23.19 -2.12 -21.94
C THR A 292 22.63 -3.02 -20.83
N GLU A 293 22.23 -4.24 -21.15
CA GLU A 293 21.75 -5.19 -20.14
C GLU A 293 22.82 -5.47 -19.06
N ALA A 294 22.40 -5.39 -17.80
CA ALA A 294 23.29 -5.63 -16.66
C ALA A 294 23.43 -7.12 -16.33
N THR A 295 22.45 -7.93 -16.70
CA THR A 295 22.45 -9.39 -16.46
C THR A 295 21.72 -10.13 -17.56
N ASN A 296 22.19 -11.35 -17.85
CA ASN A 296 21.50 -12.31 -18.72
C ASN A 296 20.62 -13.30 -17.94
N PHE A 297 20.33 -13.03 -16.66
CA PHE A 297 19.35 -13.78 -15.87
C PHE A 297 17.96 -13.66 -16.51
N VAL A 298 17.25 -14.78 -16.68
CA VAL A 298 15.91 -14.83 -17.26
C VAL A 298 14.89 -14.96 -16.14
N THR A 299 14.09 -13.91 -15.93
CA THR A 299 13.12 -13.84 -14.81
C THR A 299 12.08 -14.95 -14.88
N SER A 300 11.54 -15.22 -16.07
CA SER A 300 10.54 -16.28 -16.28
C SER A 300 11.07 -17.70 -16.03
N ASN A 301 12.38 -17.88 -15.94
CA ASN A 301 13.00 -19.14 -15.55
C ASN A 301 13.11 -19.30 -14.03
N ALA A 302 13.05 -18.22 -13.24
CA ALA A 302 13.23 -18.27 -11.78
C ALA A 302 12.17 -19.11 -11.04
N TYR A 303 11.02 -19.32 -11.64
CA TYR A 303 9.95 -20.18 -11.13
C TYR A 303 9.72 -21.45 -11.98
N LYS A 304 10.63 -21.75 -12.92
CA LYS A 304 10.53 -22.89 -13.82
C LYS A 304 11.53 -23.98 -13.42
N GLU A 305 11.06 -25.04 -12.79
CA GLU A 305 11.87 -26.16 -12.34
C GLU A 305 12.81 -26.70 -13.44
N GLY A 306 14.03 -27.03 -13.06
CA GLY A 306 15.07 -27.55 -13.95
C GLY A 306 15.88 -26.50 -14.70
N THR A 307 15.64 -25.21 -14.47
CA THR A 307 16.48 -24.12 -14.99
C THR A 307 17.51 -23.66 -13.95
N LYS A 308 18.60 -23.05 -14.41
CA LYS A 308 19.63 -22.51 -13.50
C LYS A 308 19.08 -21.37 -12.63
N GLU A 309 18.24 -20.50 -13.22
CA GLU A 309 17.63 -19.38 -12.53
C GLU A 309 16.70 -19.86 -11.41
N TYR A 310 15.96 -20.96 -11.63
CA TYR A 310 15.14 -21.61 -10.60
C TYR A 310 15.99 -22.10 -9.44
N GLU A 311 17.07 -22.86 -9.72
CA GLU A 311 17.97 -23.37 -8.69
C GLU A 311 18.60 -22.24 -7.89
N TYR A 312 19.02 -21.16 -8.56
CA TYR A 312 19.59 -19.97 -7.93
C TYR A 312 18.57 -19.29 -7.00
N TYR A 313 17.39 -18.99 -7.52
CA TYR A 313 16.38 -18.24 -6.78
C TYR A 313 15.79 -19.07 -5.63
N ARG A 314 15.54 -20.35 -5.86
CA ARG A 314 15.11 -21.27 -4.79
C ARG A 314 16.14 -21.42 -3.66
N GLN A 315 17.43 -21.39 -3.98
CA GLN A 315 18.48 -21.36 -2.97
C GLN A 315 18.43 -20.07 -2.13
N ALA A 316 18.19 -18.92 -2.74
CA ALA A 316 17.98 -17.66 -2.04
C ALA A 316 16.77 -17.73 -1.10
N LEU A 317 15.62 -18.20 -1.60
CA LEU A 317 14.41 -18.38 -0.79
C LEU A 317 14.61 -19.37 0.35
N LYS A 318 15.41 -20.44 0.15
CA LYS A 318 15.74 -21.39 1.21
C LYS A 318 16.58 -20.76 2.32
N THR A 319 17.53 -19.88 1.96
CA THR A 319 18.33 -19.13 2.94
C THR A 319 17.44 -18.18 3.72
N LEU A 320 16.59 -17.40 3.04
CA LEU A 320 15.58 -16.55 3.68
C LEU A 320 14.70 -17.34 4.64
N ALA A 321 14.16 -18.47 4.21
CA ALA A 321 13.32 -19.32 5.05
C ALA A 321 14.05 -19.75 6.33
N GLY A 322 15.35 -20.06 6.23
CA GLY A 322 16.17 -20.35 7.41
C GLY A 322 16.23 -19.19 8.40
N GLU A 323 16.33 -17.96 7.91
CA GLU A 323 16.33 -16.76 8.75
C GLU A 323 14.93 -16.46 9.32
N PHE A 324 13.90 -16.56 8.49
CA PHE A 324 12.52 -16.34 8.95
C PHE A 324 12.07 -17.36 9.99
N LYS A 325 12.55 -18.61 9.90
CA LYS A 325 12.33 -19.62 10.95
C LYS A 325 13.02 -19.28 12.27
N LYS A 326 14.17 -18.59 12.26
CA LYS A 326 14.79 -18.08 13.49
C LYS A 326 13.91 -16.98 14.12
N LEU A 327 13.36 -16.07 13.29
CA LEU A 327 12.41 -15.05 13.75
C LEU A 327 11.15 -15.71 14.33
N GLU A 328 10.57 -16.68 13.62
CA GLU A 328 9.36 -17.39 14.04
C GLU A 328 9.55 -18.12 15.37
N ALA A 329 10.72 -18.76 15.56
CA ALA A 329 11.06 -19.44 16.81
C ALA A 329 11.12 -18.49 18.02
N GLU A 330 11.43 -17.22 17.79
CA GLU A 330 11.42 -16.15 18.79
C GLU A 330 10.06 -15.43 18.90
N GLY A 331 9.06 -15.83 18.12
CA GLY A 331 7.76 -15.16 18.07
C GLY A 331 7.82 -13.77 17.44
N VAL A 332 8.69 -13.58 16.45
CA VAL A 332 8.93 -12.31 15.78
C VAL A 332 8.26 -12.30 14.42
N PRO A 333 7.17 -11.51 14.21
CA PRO A 333 6.60 -11.28 12.90
C PRO A 333 7.42 -10.24 12.12
N LEU A 334 7.29 -10.28 10.79
CA LEU A 334 7.98 -9.38 9.88
C LEU A 334 7.02 -8.88 8.80
N ILE A 335 6.96 -7.55 8.57
CA ILE A 335 6.36 -7.00 7.36
C ILE A 335 7.35 -7.25 6.22
N TRP A 336 6.98 -8.14 5.29
CA TRP A 336 7.87 -8.62 4.24
C TRP A 336 7.50 -8.03 2.88
N ARG A 337 8.41 -7.24 2.30
CA ARG A 337 8.23 -6.50 1.05
C ARG A 337 9.25 -6.95 -0.01
N PRO A 338 9.12 -8.18 -0.55
CA PRO A 338 9.99 -8.67 -1.62
C PRO A 338 9.62 -8.06 -2.97
N LEU A 339 10.53 -8.14 -3.95
CA LEU A 339 10.26 -7.86 -5.36
C LEU A 339 9.58 -6.50 -5.60
N HIS A 340 9.92 -5.51 -4.77
CA HIS A 340 9.35 -4.17 -4.80
C HIS A 340 9.74 -3.42 -6.09
N GLU A 341 9.06 -2.32 -6.37
CA GLU A 341 9.31 -1.42 -7.51
C GLU A 341 9.39 -2.11 -8.89
N ALA A 342 8.71 -3.23 -9.06
CA ALA A 342 8.83 -4.06 -10.27
C ALA A 342 8.40 -3.35 -11.56
N GLU A 343 7.40 -2.46 -11.47
CA GLU A 343 6.89 -1.70 -12.60
C GLU A 343 7.87 -0.59 -13.06
N GLY A 344 8.72 -0.10 -12.15
CA GLY A 344 9.69 0.95 -12.43
C GLY A 344 9.03 2.26 -12.89
N GLY A 345 9.42 2.77 -14.05
CA GLY A 345 8.90 4.02 -14.62
C GLY A 345 7.49 3.93 -15.21
N GLY A 346 6.76 2.84 -14.99
CA GLY A 346 5.39 2.61 -15.49
C GLY A 346 5.34 1.80 -16.79
N GLY A 347 4.35 0.89 -16.86
CA GLY A 347 4.15 0.00 -18.01
C GLY A 347 5.01 -1.26 -18.01
N GLU A 348 5.03 -1.98 -19.12
CA GLU A 348 5.57 -3.35 -19.17
C GLU A 348 7.10 -3.45 -19.31
N ASN A 349 7.80 -2.36 -19.67
CA ASN A 349 9.21 -2.41 -20.06
C ASN A 349 10.06 -1.32 -19.37
N GLN A 350 9.59 -0.77 -18.25
CA GLN A 350 10.23 0.34 -17.56
C GLN A 350 10.89 -0.07 -16.23
N SER A 351 10.91 -1.38 -15.92
CA SER A 351 11.53 -1.88 -14.70
C SER A 351 13.03 -1.59 -14.68
N TRP A 352 13.54 -1.19 -13.52
CA TRP A 352 14.96 -1.09 -13.26
C TRP A 352 15.55 -2.29 -12.51
N PHE A 353 14.68 -3.19 -12.01
CA PHE A 353 15.06 -4.42 -11.33
C PHE A 353 14.81 -5.67 -12.17
N TRP A 354 15.69 -6.69 -12.06
CA TRP A 354 15.60 -7.89 -12.87
C TRP A 354 14.27 -8.64 -12.71
N TRP A 355 13.62 -8.54 -11.55
CA TRP A 355 12.35 -9.24 -11.29
C TRP A 355 11.15 -8.64 -12.05
N GLY A 356 11.24 -7.41 -12.51
CA GLY A 356 10.19 -6.78 -13.33
C GLY A 356 10.50 -6.72 -14.83
N LYS A 357 11.70 -7.09 -15.28
CA LYS A 357 12.17 -6.81 -16.65
C LYS A 357 11.41 -7.53 -17.76
N GLU A 358 10.69 -8.60 -17.46
CA GLU A 358 9.90 -9.37 -18.43
C GLU A 358 8.39 -9.07 -18.36
N GLY A 359 8.03 -7.98 -17.69
CA GLY A 359 6.67 -7.44 -17.62
C GLY A 359 5.79 -8.08 -16.55
N SER A 360 4.59 -7.54 -16.43
CA SER A 360 3.63 -7.80 -15.36
C SER A 360 3.21 -9.27 -15.24
N ALA A 361 3.01 -9.95 -16.37
CA ALA A 361 2.57 -11.35 -16.38
C ALA A 361 3.62 -12.29 -15.76
N VAL A 362 4.91 -12.07 -16.09
CA VAL A 362 6.03 -12.84 -15.53
C VAL A 362 6.23 -12.50 -14.07
N TYR A 363 6.18 -11.22 -13.73
CA TYR A 363 6.32 -10.75 -12.36
C TYR A 363 5.27 -11.37 -11.42
N LYS A 364 4.00 -11.39 -11.80
CA LYS A 364 2.94 -11.99 -10.97
C LYS A 364 3.21 -13.46 -10.68
N GLN A 365 3.68 -14.23 -11.66
CA GLN A 365 4.04 -15.63 -11.44
C GLN A 365 5.24 -15.77 -10.51
N LEU A 366 6.23 -14.88 -10.61
CA LEU A 366 7.37 -14.86 -9.70
C LEU A 366 6.95 -14.52 -8.26
N TRP A 367 6.02 -13.55 -8.08
CA TRP A 367 5.47 -13.20 -6.77
C TRP A 367 4.74 -14.38 -6.14
N ILE A 368 3.82 -15.01 -6.88
CA ILE A 368 3.06 -16.18 -6.42
C ILE A 368 4.01 -17.32 -6.06
N TYR A 369 5.00 -17.61 -6.91
CA TYR A 369 6.02 -18.61 -6.62
C TYR A 369 6.80 -18.29 -5.33
N THR A 370 7.16 -17.02 -5.12
CA THR A 370 7.87 -16.58 -3.90
C THR A 370 7.01 -16.78 -2.65
N TYR A 371 5.74 -16.36 -2.72
CA TYR A 371 4.78 -16.56 -1.65
C TYR A 371 4.59 -18.03 -1.32
N GLU A 372 4.25 -18.86 -2.30
CA GLU A 372 3.99 -20.29 -2.12
C GLU A 372 5.22 -21.02 -1.60
N THR A 373 6.41 -20.70 -2.13
CA THR A 373 7.65 -21.32 -1.68
C THR A 373 7.98 -21.00 -0.23
N LEU A 374 7.89 -19.73 0.18
CA LEU A 374 8.18 -19.34 1.57
C LEU A 374 7.11 -19.83 2.54
N THR A 375 5.84 -19.67 2.19
CA THR A 375 4.72 -19.99 3.08
C THR A 375 4.42 -21.49 3.09
N ASN A 376 4.22 -22.12 1.91
CA ASN A 376 3.76 -23.50 1.82
C ASN A 376 4.91 -24.51 1.84
N ASP A 377 5.98 -24.29 1.03
CA ASP A 377 7.08 -25.26 0.94
C ASP A 377 8.00 -25.19 2.15
N PHE A 378 8.33 -23.99 2.62
CA PHE A 378 9.25 -23.78 3.73
C PHE A 378 8.55 -23.47 5.06
N GLY A 379 7.24 -23.24 5.04
CA GLY A 379 6.40 -23.08 6.22
C GLY A 379 6.72 -21.82 7.05
N CYS A 380 7.08 -20.71 6.41
CA CYS A 380 7.31 -19.43 7.08
C CYS A 380 5.97 -18.74 7.31
N HIS A 381 5.47 -18.79 8.54
CA HIS A 381 4.14 -18.28 8.91
C HIS A 381 4.16 -17.00 9.75
N ASN A 382 5.30 -16.34 9.80
CA ASN A 382 5.51 -15.10 10.56
C ASN A 382 5.61 -13.86 9.68
N LEU A 383 5.08 -13.91 8.45
CA LEU A 383 5.18 -12.83 7.46
C LEU A 383 3.84 -12.12 7.25
N ILE A 384 3.86 -10.79 7.19
CA ILE A 384 2.81 -9.92 6.65
C ILE A 384 3.30 -9.48 5.28
N TRP A 385 2.58 -9.84 4.23
CA TRP A 385 3.03 -9.66 2.84
C TRP A 385 2.68 -8.28 2.32
N GLU A 386 3.69 -7.46 2.08
CA GLU A 386 3.54 -6.12 1.53
C GLU A 386 3.98 -6.08 0.08
N TRP A 387 3.04 -5.76 -0.80
CA TRP A 387 3.26 -5.62 -2.23
C TRP A 387 3.40 -4.14 -2.59
N ASN A 388 4.43 -3.80 -3.39
CA ASN A 388 4.71 -2.42 -3.78
C ASN A 388 3.96 -2.06 -5.06
N SER A 389 3.16 -0.98 -5.02
CA SER A 389 2.43 -0.41 -6.14
C SER A 389 2.88 1.00 -6.44
N TYR A 390 2.85 1.36 -7.73
CA TYR A 390 2.80 2.75 -8.14
C TYR A 390 1.37 3.20 -8.43
N ASN A 391 1.19 4.47 -8.84
CA ASN A 391 -0.11 5.03 -9.20
C ASN A 391 -0.24 5.28 -10.72
N PHE A 392 0.35 4.40 -11.54
CA PHE A 392 0.17 4.39 -12.98
C PHE A 392 -1.10 3.61 -13.37
N ASP A 393 -1.67 3.89 -14.54
CA ASP A 393 -2.82 3.12 -15.06
C ASP A 393 -2.48 1.63 -15.24
N SER A 394 -1.21 1.33 -15.57
CA SER A 394 -0.69 -0.03 -15.71
C SER A 394 -0.49 -0.78 -14.39
N SER A 395 -0.47 -0.09 -13.24
CA SER A 395 -0.09 -0.70 -11.95
C SER A 395 -0.98 -1.90 -11.57
N ALA A 396 -2.28 -1.83 -11.90
CA ALA A 396 -3.19 -2.96 -11.67
C ALA A 396 -2.79 -4.25 -12.40
N ASN A 397 -2.07 -4.15 -13.53
CA ASN A 397 -1.62 -5.33 -14.27
C ASN A 397 -0.56 -6.13 -13.50
N TRP A 398 0.16 -5.48 -12.57
CA TRP A 398 1.24 -6.05 -11.78
C TRP A 398 0.75 -6.70 -10.49
N TYR A 399 -0.49 -6.43 -10.09
CA TYR A 399 -1.05 -6.93 -8.83
C TYR A 399 -1.23 -8.45 -8.86
N PRO A 400 -0.63 -9.19 -7.89
CA PRO A 400 -0.68 -10.66 -7.91
C PRO A 400 -2.03 -11.24 -7.46
N GLY A 401 -2.84 -10.47 -6.75
CA GLY A 401 -4.15 -10.88 -6.24
C GLY A 401 -4.28 -10.68 -4.73
N ASP A 402 -5.52 -10.51 -4.27
CA ASP A 402 -5.83 -10.24 -2.87
C ASP A 402 -5.39 -11.35 -1.92
N GLU A 403 -5.32 -12.59 -2.43
CA GLU A 403 -4.93 -13.79 -1.67
C GLU A 403 -3.43 -13.88 -1.37
N TYR A 404 -2.60 -13.02 -1.97
CA TYR A 404 -1.14 -13.01 -1.82
C TYR A 404 -0.60 -11.73 -1.19
N VAL A 405 -1.47 -10.81 -0.78
CA VAL A 405 -1.08 -9.47 -0.33
C VAL A 405 -1.87 -9.07 0.90
N ASP A 406 -1.17 -8.59 1.93
CA ASP A 406 -1.77 -8.01 3.15
C ASP A 406 -1.81 -6.49 3.10
N ILE A 407 -0.72 -5.86 2.65
CA ILE A 407 -0.52 -4.41 2.62
C ILE A 407 -0.05 -4.01 1.22
N ILE A 408 -0.47 -2.83 0.76
CA ILE A 408 0.04 -2.22 -0.46
C ILE A 408 0.99 -1.08 -0.08
N GLY A 409 2.27 -1.25 -0.40
CA GLY A 409 3.29 -0.23 -0.22
C GLY A 409 3.38 0.72 -1.42
N TYR A 410 3.77 1.96 -1.16
CA TYR A 410 4.13 2.95 -2.16
C TYR A 410 5.46 3.58 -1.78
N ASP A 411 6.38 3.71 -2.73
CA ASP A 411 7.68 4.31 -2.53
C ASP A 411 7.64 5.77 -2.99
N LYS A 412 7.69 6.69 -2.02
CA LYS A 412 7.50 8.13 -2.21
C LYS A 412 8.84 8.85 -2.33
N TYR A 413 9.29 9.10 -3.56
CA TYR A 413 10.47 9.91 -3.85
C TYR A 413 10.05 11.13 -4.67
N ASN A 414 9.68 12.22 -4.00
CA ASN A 414 9.08 13.42 -4.60
C ASN A 414 9.80 14.74 -4.30
N CYS A 415 10.98 14.67 -3.68
CA CYS A 415 11.84 15.83 -3.46
C CYS A 415 12.89 16.04 -4.56
N THR A 416 12.88 15.22 -5.61
CA THR A 416 13.75 15.40 -6.77
C THR A 416 12.92 15.72 -8.01
N GLU A 417 13.16 16.88 -8.61
CA GLU A 417 12.53 17.29 -9.86
C GLU A 417 13.56 17.35 -11.00
N TYR A 418 13.13 16.96 -12.19
CA TYR A 418 13.91 17.02 -13.42
C TYR A 418 13.27 18.08 -14.31
N LEU A 419 13.78 19.31 -14.25
CA LEU A 419 13.27 20.44 -15.01
C LEU A 419 14.11 20.73 -16.24
N GLN A 420 13.46 21.01 -17.36
CA GLN A 420 14.15 21.35 -18.62
C GLN A 420 15.03 22.56 -18.48
N GLU A 421 14.63 23.58 -17.74
CA GLU A 421 15.40 24.79 -17.45
C GLU A 421 16.75 24.50 -16.77
N ASN A 422 16.86 23.34 -16.10
CA ASN A 422 18.09 22.82 -15.50
C ASN A 422 18.76 21.73 -16.35
N ASN A 423 18.49 21.70 -17.67
CA ASN A 423 18.99 20.67 -18.60
C ASN A 423 18.70 19.23 -18.14
N TRP A 424 17.55 18.98 -17.56
CA TRP A 424 17.11 17.69 -17.02
C TRP A 424 18.06 17.11 -15.95
N LYS A 425 18.83 17.94 -15.27
CA LYS A 425 19.58 17.54 -14.09
C LYS A 425 18.63 17.50 -12.89
N PRO A 426 18.84 16.55 -11.97
CA PRO A 426 18.05 16.50 -10.76
C PRO A 426 18.23 17.79 -9.96
N SER A 427 17.12 18.37 -9.54
CA SER A 427 17.06 19.52 -8.64
C SER A 427 16.32 19.10 -7.39
N LEU A 428 16.91 19.31 -6.22
CA LEU A 428 16.24 19.01 -4.96
C LEU A 428 15.25 20.12 -4.63
N VAL A 429 14.04 19.72 -4.25
CA VAL A 429 12.96 20.60 -3.82
C VAL A 429 12.37 20.09 -2.51
N HIS A 430 12.12 21.00 -1.57
CA HIS A 430 11.41 20.61 -0.35
C HIS A 430 9.93 20.32 -0.65
N ASN A 431 9.45 19.13 -0.26
CA ASN A 431 8.09 18.70 -0.57
C ASN A 431 7.44 17.95 0.60
N THR A 432 6.53 18.63 1.28
CA THR A 432 5.80 18.11 2.46
C THR A 432 4.37 17.68 2.13
N SER A 433 4.03 17.53 0.84
CA SER A 433 2.70 17.10 0.40
C SER A 433 2.31 15.76 1.01
N SER A 434 1.04 15.66 1.43
CA SER A 434 0.43 14.40 1.86
C SER A 434 0.29 13.37 0.74
N ILE A 435 0.46 13.80 -0.51
CA ILE A 435 0.16 13.04 -1.73
C ILE A 435 -1.17 12.27 -1.66
N ALA A 436 -2.19 12.92 -1.09
CA ALA A 436 -3.52 12.33 -0.88
C ALA A 436 -4.13 11.77 -2.18
N SER A 437 -3.93 12.43 -3.32
CA SER A 437 -4.40 11.93 -4.61
C SER A 437 -3.79 10.58 -4.98
N THR A 438 -2.51 10.36 -4.67
CA THR A 438 -1.85 9.06 -4.85
C THR A 438 -2.42 8.02 -3.89
N PHE A 439 -2.57 8.38 -2.61
CA PHE A 439 -3.18 7.52 -1.60
C PHE A 439 -4.57 7.02 -2.02
N TYR A 440 -5.47 7.94 -2.36
CA TYR A 440 -6.82 7.60 -2.79
C TYR A 440 -6.86 6.86 -4.12
N GLY A 441 -5.96 7.20 -5.06
CA GLY A 441 -5.83 6.51 -6.34
C GLY A 441 -5.44 5.04 -6.15
N ILE A 442 -4.47 4.75 -5.29
CA ILE A 442 -4.07 3.38 -4.93
C ILE A 442 -5.22 2.67 -4.20
N MET A 443 -5.80 3.30 -3.17
CA MET A 443 -6.89 2.71 -2.40
C MET A 443 -8.08 2.32 -3.29
N GLN A 444 -8.48 3.16 -4.24
CA GLN A 444 -9.58 2.87 -5.15
C GLN A 444 -9.24 1.80 -6.17
N ARG A 445 -8.02 1.79 -6.72
CA ARG A 445 -7.57 0.79 -7.70
C ARG A 445 -7.72 -0.63 -7.15
N TYR A 446 -7.50 -0.80 -5.85
CA TYR A 446 -7.63 -2.10 -5.18
C TYR A 446 -8.89 -2.18 -4.29
N ASN A 447 -9.95 -1.43 -4.62
CA ASN A 447 -11.27 -1.46 -3.99
C ASN A 447 -11.27 -1.18 -2.47
N GLY A 448 -10.23 -0.54 -1.95
CA GLY A 448 -10.05 -0.27 -0.53
C GLY A 448 -10.02 -1.55 0.32
N THR A 449 -9.56 -2.67 -0.24
CA THR A 449 -9.48 -3.96 0.47
C THR A 449 -8.27 -4.02 1.38
N LYS A 450 -7.17 -3.39 1.00
CA LYS A 450 -5.88 -3.45 1.68
C LYS A 450 -5.53 -2.12 2.33
N MET A 451 -4.76 -2.18 3.41
CA MET A 451 -4.09 -1.00 3.98
C MET A 451 -3.04 -0.49 3.00
N VAL A 452 -2.80 0.83 2.99
CA VAL A 452 -1.82 1.47 2.10
C VAL A 452 -0.77 2.19 2.94
N SER A 453 0.51 1.98 2.63
CA SER A 453 1.67 2.51 3.36
C SER A 453 2.60 3.31 2.45
N MET A 454 3.40 4.22 3.03
CA MET A 454 4.61 4.76 2.40
C MET A 454 5.79 3.85 2.78
N ALA A 455 5.96 2.74 2.04
CA ALA A 455 6.93 1.68 2.37
C ALA A 455 8.39 2.16 2.30
N GLU A 456 8.67 3.14 1.41
CA GLU A 456 9.89 3.94 1.36
C GLU A 456 9.53 5.42 1.14
N ASN A 457 10.36 6.32 1.64
CA ASN A 457 10.21 7.74 1.34
C ASN A 457 11.54 8.50 1.47
N ASP A 458 11.71 9.52 0.62
CA ASP A 458 12.79 10.51 0.73
C ASP A 458 12.46 11.58 1.79
N SER A 459 11.18 11.87 1.97
CA SER A 459 10.67 12.85 2.92
C SER A 459 9.32 12.39 3.45
N PHE A 460 9.02 12.70 4.69
CA PHE A 460 7.66 12.50 5.21
C PHE A 460 6.80 13.77 4.98
N SER A 461 5.50 13.54 4.88
CA SER A 461 4.51 14.61 4.79
C SER A 461 4.34 15.28 6.15
N THR A 462 4.03 16.57 6.21
CA THR A 462 3.72 17.19 7.50
C THR A 462 2.43 16.62 8.09
N VAL A 463 2.34 16.56 9.41
CA VAL A 463 1.12 16.16 10.14
C VAL A 463 -0.08 17.00 9.69
N GLN A 464 0.13 18.31 9.53
CA GLN A 464 -0.93 19.20 9.07
C GLN A 464 -1.47 18.76 7.71
N ASN A 465 -0.60 18.50 6.72
CA ASN A 465 -1.03 18.09 5.38
C ASN A 465 -1.73 16.74 5.42
N LEU A 466 -1.22 15.76 6.18
CA LEU A 466 -1.84 14.43 6.32
C LEU A 466 -3.27 14.51 6.87
N GLN A 467 -3.47 15.30 7.94
CA GLN A 467 -4.77 15.45 8.59
C GLN A 467 -5.76 16.27 7.78
N GLU A 468 -5.29 17.38 7.19
CA GLU A 468 -6.15 18.28 6.39
C GLU A 468 -6.61 17.62 5.10
N ASP A 469 -5.72 16.87 4.42
CA ASP A 469 -6.02 16.15 3.18
C ASP A 469 -6.64 14.77 3.45
N LYS A 470 -6.68 14.35 4.72
CA LYS A 470 -7.17 13.03 5.17
C LYS A 470 -6.46 11.87 4.45
N ALA A 471 -5.16 11.99 4.21
CA ALA A 471 -4.35 10.92 3.63
C ALA A 471 -3.96 9.92 4.72
N GLY A 472 -4.65 8.79 4.76
CA GLY A 472 -4.56 7.81 5.86
C GLY A 472 -3.48 6.75 5.67
N TRP A 473 -2.28 7.14 5.26
CA TRP A 473 -1.13 6.24 5.15
C TRP A 473 -0.89 5.47 6.45
N LEU A 474 -0.73 4.15 6.36
CA LEU A 474 -0.52 3.29 7.52
C LEU A 474 0.78 3.64 8.26
N TYR A 475 1.85 3.75 7.52
CA TYR A 475 3.16 4.14 8.04
C TYR A 475 3.97 4.87 6.97
N PHE A 476 5.06 5.53 7.39
CA PHE A 476 6.16 5.95 6.53
C PHE A 476 7.45 5.26 7.00
N CYS A 477 8.37 5.00 6.05
CA CYS A 477 9.70 4.47 6.37
C CYS A 477 10.75 5.24 5.56
N THR A 478 11.34 6.26 6.18
CA THR A 478 12.32 7.11 5.51
C THR A 478 13.55 6.29 5.14
N TRP A 479 13.99 6.42 3.89
CA TRP A 479 15.19 5.72 3.44
C TRP A 479 16.43 6.28 4.14
N TYR A 480 17.48 5.48 4.28
CA TYR A 480 18.68 5.85 5.02
C TYR A 480 19.51 6.95 4.32
N ASP A 481 20.37 7.61 5.10
CA ASP A 481 21.32 8.60 4.61
C ASP A 481 22.51 7.94 3.89
N GLY A 482 22.62 8.15 2.59
CA GLY A 482 23.61 7.49 1.75
C GLY A 482 25.00 8.17 1.70
N GLY A 483 25.23 9.21 2.50
CA GLY A 483 26.52 9.88 2.65
C GLY A 483 26.81 11.00 1.64
N SER A 484 25.77 11.52 0.95
CA SER A 484 25.86 12.74 0.16
C SER A 484 24.55 13.53 0.20
N ASP A 485 24.59 14.84 -0.06
CA ASP A 485 23.44 15.73 0.05
C ASP A 485 22.23 15.27 -0.78
N ASN A 486 22.44 14.59 -1.89
CA ASN A 486 21.34 14.13 -2.77
C ASN A 486 20.65 12.86 -2.27
N ILE A 487 21.22 12.16 -1.29
CA ILE A 487 20.73 10.88 -0.76
C ILE A 487 20.83 10.81 0.77
N ASN A 488 20.97 11.94 1.44
CA ASN A 488 20.82 12.03 2.90
C ASN A 488 19.38 12.40 3.22
N PHE A 489 18.48 11.45 3.07
CA PHE A 489 17.05 11.68 3.10
C PHE A 489 16.53 12.13 4.47
N LEU A 490 17.15 11.66 5.56
CA LEU A 490 16.73 12.05 6.90
C LEU A 490 17.35 13.38 7.35
N THR A 491 18.68 13.56 7.14
CA THR A 491 19.42 14.66 7.78
C THR A 491 19.57 15.89 6.91
N ASN A 492 19.35 15.82 5.59
CA ASN A 492 19.36 17.00 4.73
C ASN A 492 18.00 17.75 4.82
N PRO A 493 18.02 19.04 5.20
CA PRO A 493 16.80 19.84 5.39
C PRO A 493 15.99 20.08 4.11
N THR A 494 16.56 19.81 2.92
CA THR A 494 15.76 19.84 1.69
C THR A 494 14.74 18.69 1.65
N PHE A 495 15.05 17.54 2.23
CA PHE A 495 14.11 16.44 2.37
C PHE A 495 13.27 16.61 3.64
N ASN A 496 13.90 16.67 4.80
CA ASN A 496 13.22 16.74 6.09
C ASN A 496 13.84 17.83 6.95
N THR A 497 13.10 18.93 7.22
CA THR A 497 13.58 19.94 8.15
C THR A 497 13.57 19.42 9.58
N LYS A 498 14.39 19.97 10.47
CA LYS A 498 14.36 19.61 11.89
C LYS A 498 13.03 19.94 12.53
N GLU A 499 12.44 21.04 12.13
CA GLU A 499 11.15 21.53 12.61
C GLU A 499 10.02 20.56 12.25
N ASP A 500 9.97 20.09 10.98
CA ASP A 500 8.99 19.10 10.53
C ASP A 500 9.20 17.74 11.19
N THR A 501 10.47 17.34 11.38
CA THR A 501 10.82 16.09 12.07
C THR A 501 10.34 16.11 13.52
N ILE A 502 10.60 17.19 14.24
CA ILE A 502 10.12 17.37 15.62
C ILE A 502 8.59 17.37 15.65
N ALA A 503 7.95 18.15 14.76
CA ALA A 503 6.51 18.24 14.70
C ALA A 503 5.84 16.90 14.38
N MET A 504 6.46 16.07 13.55
CA MET A 504 5.96 14.72 13.25
C MET A 504 6.07 13.80 14.47
N TYR A 505 7.27 13.64 15.01
CA TYR A 505 7.53 12.65 16.05
C TYR A 505 6.97 13.02 17.43
N GLN A 506 6.64 14.29 17.67
CA GLN A 506 6.00 14.75 18.90
C GLN A 506 4.48 14.94 18.76
N SER A 507 3.88 14.51 17.65
CA SER A 507 2.44 14.62 17.40
C SER A 507 1.68 13.39 17.87
N ASP A 508 0.56 13.56 18.56
CA ASP A 508 -0.39 12.48 18.89
C ASP A 508 -0.91 11.71 17.66
N TYR A 509 -0.69 12.25 16.45
CA TYR A 509 -1.05 11.58 15.19
C TYR A 509 0.00 10.55 14.73
N CYS A 510 1.27 10.73 15.11
CA CYS A 510 2.38 9.86 14.74
C CYS A 510 2.68 8.89 15.87
N ILE A 511 2.64 7.61 15.60
CA ILE A 511 2.99 6.57 16.59
C ILE A 511 4.49 6.34 16.57
N THR A 512 5.14 6.53 17.71
CA THR A 512 6.56 6.28 17.94
C THR A 512 6.78 4.98 18.73
N LEU A 513 8.03 4.57 18.89
CA LEU A 513 8.39 3.29 19.51
C LEU A 513 7.82 3.12 20.95
N ASP A 514 7.89 4.16 21.75
CA ASP A 514 7.43 4.18 23.14
C ASP A 514 5.90 4.28 23.28
N GLU A 515 5.18 4.52 22.19
CA GLU A 515 3.71 4.55 22.15
C GLU A 515 3.10 3.22 21.68
N LEU A 516 3.92 2.27 21.24
CA LEU A 516 3.44 0.95 20.88
C LEU A 516 2.90 0.20 22.11
N PRO A 517 1.76 -0.50 21.97
CA PRO A 517 1.18 -1.22 23.11
C PRO A 517 2.11 -2.33 23.59
N ALA A 518 2.26 -2.47 24.90
CA ALA A 518 3.12 -3.49 25.52
C ALA A 518 2.71 -4.93 25.17
N ASP A 519 1.44 -5.13 24.78
CA ASP A 519 0.87 -6.40 24.38
C ASP A 519 0.79 -6.58 22.84
N LEU A 520 1.55 -5.78 22.07
CA LEU A 520 1.52 -5.72 20.60
C LEU A 520 1.57 -7.11 19.93
N TYR A 521 2.31 -8.05 20.48
CA TYR A 521 2.52 -9.40 19.93
C TYR A 521 1.81 -10.51 20.71
N SER A 522 1.09 -10.17 21.77
CA SER A 522 0.46 -11.13 22.68
C SER A 522 -1.05 -11.06 22.71
N LYS A 523 -1.64 -10.03 22.10
CA LYS A 523 -3.09 -10.07 21.84
C LYS A 523 -3.35 -11.29 21.00
N GLU A 524 -4.18 -12.21 21.49
CA GLU A 524 -4.69 -13.24 20.61
C GLU A 524 -5.23 -12.51 19.39
N GLY A 525 -4.59 -12.73 18.22
CA GLY A 525 -5.01 -12.18 16.94
C GLY A 525 -6.35 -12.80 16.58
N GLY A 526 -7.35 -12.41 17.32
CA GLY A 526 -8.74 -12.51 17.02
C GLY A 526 -9.13 -11.17 16.42
N GLU A 527 -9.94 -11.20 15.39
CA GLU A 527 -10.73 -10.08 14.93
C GLU A 527 -10.83 -9.07 16.07
N THR A 528 -10.53 -7.77 15.82
CA THR A 528 -11.19 -6.75 16.65
C THR A 528 -12.63 -7.22 16.61
N GLU A 529 -13.07 -7.93 17.67
CA GLU A 529 -14.39 -8.48 17.71
C GLU A 529 -15.28 -7.28 17.49
N GLN A 530 -15.69 -7.12 16.24
CA GLN A 530 -16.74 -6.15 15.95
C GLN A 530 -17.91 -6.70 16.76
N ILE A 531 -18.10 -6.12 17.95
CA ILE A 531 -19.24 -6.44 18.79
C ILE A 531 -20.45 -6.04 17.96
N VAL A 532 -21.10 -7.02 17.37
CA VAL A 532 -22.39 -6.85 16.71
C VAL A 532 -23.43 -7.03 17.81
N TYR A 533 -23.64 -5.97 18.59
CA TYR A 533 -24.59 -6.00 19.68
C TYR A 533 -25.94 -6.57 19.22
N GLY A 534 -26.38 -7.62 19.88
CA GLY A 534 -27.61 -8.34 19.57
C GLY A 534 -27.46 -9.62 18.76
N ASP A 535 -26.29 -9.87 18.12
CA ASP A 535 -26.00 -11.12 17.39
C ASP A 535 -25.31 -12.14 18.31
N ALA A 536 -26.06 -12.67 19.27
CA ALA A 536 -25.57 -13.58 20.31
C ALA A 536 -25.08 -14.93 19.77
N ASN A 537 -25.64 -15.39 18.64
CA ASN A 537 -25.27 -16.65 18.00
C ASN A 537 -24.18 -16.49 16.91
N CYS A 538 -23.69 -15.26 16.69
CA CYS A 538 -22.63 -14.93 15.74
C CYS A 538 -22.91 -15.33 14.28
N ASN A 539 -24.17 -15.26 13.83
CA ASN A 539 -24.56 -15.59 12.46
C ASN A 539 -24.58 -14.37 11.51
N GLY A 540 -24.24 -13.17 12.00
CA GLY A 540 -24.20 -11.91 11.24
C GLY A 540 -25.52 -11.16 11.16
N GLU A 541 -26.58 -11.63 11.80
CA GLU A 541 -27.91 -11.02 11.79
C GLU A 541 -28.54 -11.01 13.19
N VAL A 542 -29.06 -9.85 13.62
CA VAL A 542 -29.78 -9.74 14.88
C VAL A 542 -31.22 -10.18 14.69
N LYS A 543 -31.61 -11.28 15.32
CA LYS A 543 -32.95 -11.89 15.22
C LYS A 543 -33.48 -12.34 16.60
N MET A 544 -34.71 -12.87 16.63
CA MET A 544 -35.34 -13.32 17.86
C MET A 544 -34.62 -14.53 18.50
N ASN A 545 -33.94 -15.37 17.71
CA ASN A 545 -33.18 -16.49 18.23
C ASN A 545 -31.98 -16.04 19.09
N ASP A 546 -31.42 -14.84 18.85
CA ASP A 546 -30.38 -14.26 19.68
C ASP A 546 -30.93 -13.89 21.06
N ALA A 547 -32.06 -13.22 21.10
CA ALA A 547 -32.74 -12.93 22.38
C ALA A 547 -33.10 -14.22 23.15
N VAL A 548 -33.48 -15.29 22.44
CA VAL A 548 -33.71 -16.60 23.05
C VAL A 548 -32.44 -17.19 23.63
N LEU A 549 -31.33 -17.15 22.87
CA LEU A 549 -30.04 -17.64 23.36
C LEU A 549 -29.58 -16.88 24.61
N ILE A 550 -29.69 -15.54 24.62
CA ILE A 550 -29.40 -14.72 25.81
C ILE A 550 -30.19 -15.19 27.02
N MET A 551 -31.51 -15.37 26.86
CA MET A 551 -32.37 -15.86 27.97
C MET A 551 -31.97 -17.27 28.41
N GLN A 552 -31.58 -18.16 27.52
CA GLN A 552 -31.09 -19.50 27.83
C GLN A 552 -29.79 -19.46 28.63
N VAL A 553 -28.83 -18.61 28.25
CA VAL A 553 -27.57 -18.40 29.00
C VAL A 553 -27.86 -17.90 30.40
N VAL A 554 -28.74 -16.89 30.56
CA VAL A 554 -29.11 -16.34 31.86
C VAL A 554 -29.83 -17.36 32.74
N ALA A 555 -30.67 -18.21 32.12
CA ALA A 555 -31.44 -19.25 32.84
C ALA A 555 -30.57 -20.45 33.26
N ASN A 556 -29.60 -20.85 32.47
CA ASN A 556 -28.75 -22.02 32.74
C ASN A 556 -27.38 -21.91 32.00
N SER A 557 -26.46 -21.25 32.64
CA SER A 557 -25.10 -21.03 32.10
C SER A 557 -24.27 -22.31 31.98
N ASP A 558 -24.57 -23.37 32.75
CA ASP A 558 -23.85 -24.66 32.65
C ASP A 558 -24.18 -25.39 31.34
N VAL A 559 -25.34 -25.10 30.76
CA VAL A 559 -25.82 -25.71 29.51
C VAL A 559 -25.56 -24.80 28.33
N TYR A 560 -25.90 -23.52 28.41
CA TYR A 560 -25.91 -22.58 27.28
C TYR A 560 -24.84 -21.51 27.38
N GLY A 561 -24.09 -21.40 28.49
CA GLY A 561 -22.98 -20.48 28.65
C GLY A 561 -21.73 -20.89 27.86
N VAL A 562 -20.70 -20.09 27.95
CA VAL A 562 -19.40 -20.38 27.28
C VAL A 562 -18.83 -21.70 27.83
N GLY A 563 -18.56 -22.63 26.92
CA GLY A 563 -18.14 -24.00 27.29
C GLY A 563 -19.27 -24.89 27.84
N GLY A 564 -20.52 -24.47 27.70
CA GLY A 564 -21.71 -25.24 28.10
C GLY A 564 -21.89 -26.55 27.32
N THR A 565 -22.82 -27.41 27.79
CA THR A 565 -22.98 -28.77 27.24
C THR A 565 -23.90 -28.84 26.03
N ASP A 566 -24.65 -27.80 25.70
CA ASP A 566 -25.51 -27.74 24.52
C ASP A 566 -24.69 -27.45 23.25
N GLU A 567 -25.10 -28.02 22.12
CA GLU A 567 -24.44 -27.79 20.83
C GLU A 567 -24.56 -26.34 20.34
N ASN A 568 -25.53 -25.58 20.83
CA ASN A 568 -25.75 -24.17 20.55
C ASN A 568 -25.31 -23.27 21.72
N ALA A 569 -24.45 -23.75 22.62
CA ALA A 569 -23.93 -22.94 23.72
C ALA A 569 -23.25 -21.67 23.16
N ILE A 570 -23.43 -20.55 23.88
CA ILE A 570 -22.92 -19.26 23.45
C ILE A 570 -21.38 -19.28 23.41
N THR A 571 -20.78 -18.67 22.39
CA THR A 571 -19.33 -18.49 22.30
C THR A 571 -18.89 -17.26 23.12
N GLU A 572 -17.59 -17.11 23.40
CA GLU A 572 -17.05 -15.89 24.02
C GLU A 572 -17.40 -14.63 23.23
N LYS A 573 -17.34 -14.70 21.89
CA LYS A 573 -17.78 -13.63 21.00
C LYS A 573 -19.29 -13.38 21.12
N GLY A 574 -20.07 -14.43 21.10
CA GLY A 574 -21.52 -14.34 21.27
C GLY A 574 -21.90 -13.71 22.61
N LEU A 575 -21.16 -14.00 23.69
CA LEU A 575 -21.38 -13.40 25.00
C LEU A 575 -21.14 -11.88 24.99
N LYS A 576 -20.09 -11.41 24.32
CA LYS A 576 -19.83 -9.97 24.14
C LYS A 576 -20.89 -9.29 23.27
N ASN A 577 -21.33 -9.96 22.21
CA ASN A 577 -22.42 -9.46 21.36
C ASN A 577 -23.77 -9.42 22.09
N ALA A 578 -23.96 -10.30 23.07
CA ALA A 578 -25.16 -10.42 23.86
C ALA A 578 -25.34 -9.33 24.92
N ASP A 579 -24.25 -8.68 25.36
CA ASP A 579 -24.23 -7.63 26.39
C ASP A 579 -24.76 -6.30 25.82
N CYS A 580 -26.09 -6.25 25.68
CA CYS A 580 -26.83 -5.20 24.95
C CYS A 580 -27.43 -4.12 25.82
N TYR A 581 -27.47 -4.32 27.17
CA TYR A 581 -28.01 -3.37 28.14
C TYR A 581 -26.93 -3.00 29.16
N ASP A 582 -26.53 -1.76 29.19
CA ASP A 582 -25.43 -1.26 30.05
C ASP A 582 -24.12 -2.08 29.88
N PRO A 583 -23.50 -2.04 28.67
CA PRO A 583 -22.39 -2.90 28.33
C PRO A 583 -21.23 -2.85 29.33
N GLY A 584 -20.70 -4.02 29.66
CA GLY A 584 -19.70 -4.22 30.70
C GLY A 584 -20.30 -4.66 32.05
N SER A 585 -21.63 -4.84 32.11
CA SER A 585 -22.31 -5.46 33.23
C SER A 585 -22.46 -6.98 33.03
N ASP A 586 -22.94 -7.70 34.06
CA ASP A 586 -23.28 -9.11 33.90
C ASP A 586 -24.49 -9.30 32.97
N LEU A 587 -24.46 -10.36 32.14
CA LEU A 587 -25.56 -10.68 31.22
C LEU A 587 -26.86 -10.96 31.98
N THR A 588 -27.91 -10.27 31.60
CA THR A 588 -29.22 -10.32 32.25
C THR A 588 -30.38 -10.47 31.25
N ASN A 589 -31.59 -10.64 31.74
CA ASN A 589 -32.79 -10.60 30.90
C ASN A 589 -33.04 -9.22 30.25
N MET A 590 -32.37 -8.16 30.75
CA MET A 590 -32.48 -6.83 30.14
C MET A 590 -31.77 -6.77 28.79
N ASP A 591 -30.69 -7.55 28.61
CA ASP A 591 -30.00 -7.68 27.35
C ASP A 591 -30.89 -8.29 26.28
N ALA A 592 -31.56 -9.40 26.59
CA ALA A 592 -32.57 -10.01 25.72
C ALA A 592 -33.71 -9.03 25.40
N LEU A 593 -34.17 -8.25 26.41
CA LEU A 593 -35.21 -7.25 26.20
C LEU A 593 -34.75 -6.13 25.28
N SER A 594 -33.48 -5.68 25.36
CA SER A 594 -32.94 -4.67 24.47
C SER A 594 -32.91 -5.16 23.02
N VAL A 595 -32.51 -6.41 22.78
CA VAL A 595 -32.60 -7.05 21.45
C VAL A 595 -34.06 -7.08 20.95
N GLN A 596 -35.02 -7.47 21.80
CA GLN A 596 -36.43 -7.48 21.43
C GLN A 596 -36.98 -6.09 21.09
N LYS A 597 -36.62 -5.06 21.89
CA LYS A 597 -36.97 -3.66 21.62
C LYS A 597 -36.41 -3.18 20.29
N TYR A 598 -35.19 -3.57 19.97
CA TYR A 598 -34.55 -3.27 18.69
C TYR A 598 -35.31 -3.91 17.52
N LEU A 599 -35.64 -5.18 17.62
CA LEU A 599 -36.37 -5.93 16.58
C LEU A 599 -37.76 -5.38 16.28
N ILE A 600 -38.47 -4.85 17.30
CA ILE A 600 -39.79 -4.21 17.12
C ILE A 600 -39.68 -2.69 16.91
N HIS A 601 -38.47 -2.17 16.64
CA HIS A 601 -38.17 -0.76 16.34
C HIS A 601 -38.56 0.24 17.44
N THR A 602 -38.68 -0.18 18.69
CA THR A 602 -38.84 0.72 19.84
C THR A 602 -37.51 1.24 20.37
N LEU A 603 -36.42 0.55 20.05
CA LEU A 603 -35.04 0.99 20.22
C LEU A 603 -34.39 1.16 18.83
N LYS A 604 -33.70 2.28 18.60
CA LYS A 604 -33.11 2.61 17.28
C LYS A 604 -31.77 1.94 17.01
N SER A 605 -31.01 1.66 18.06
CA SER A 605 -29.68 1.04 17.96
C SER A 605 -29.35 0.26 19.22
N LEU A 606 -28.53 -0.79 19.09
CA LEU A 606 -27.88 -1.47 20.21
C LEU A 606 -26.43 -0.94 20.33
N PRO A 607 -25.85 -0.91 21.53
CA PRO A 607 -26.46 -1.29 22.82
C PRO A 607 -27.38 -0.19 23.39
N GLU A 608 -28.25 -0.59 24.34
CA GLU A 608 -29.09 0.31 25.12
C GLU A 608 -28.32 0.76 26.38
N SER A 609 -28.08 2.06 26.52
CA SER A 609 -27.51 2.63 27.75
C SER A 609 -28.64 3.15 28.64
N PRO A 610 -28.70 2.77 29.92
CA PRO A 610 -29.68 3.34 30.83
C PRO A 610 -29.52 4.84 30.95
N ALA A 611 -30.61 5.58 31.00
CA ALA A 611 -30.55 7.03 31.26
C ALA A 611 -29.89 7.24 32.62
N LYS A 612 -28.79 8.00 32.66
CA LYS A 612 -28.20 8.43 33.94
C LYS A 612 -29.27 9.19 34.73
N GLN A 613 -29.72 8.63 35.84
CA GLN A 613 -30.60 9.28 36.80
C GLN A 613 -29.88 10.44 37.49
#